data_78dca92cbc8111ecfc6e7636d9772531
#
_entry.id   78dca92cbc8111ecfc6e7636d9772531
#
_cell.length_a   1.000
_cell.length_b   1.000
_cell.length_c   1.000
_cell.angle_alpha   90.00
_cell.angle_beta   90.00
_cell.angle_gamma   90.00
#
_symmetry.space_group_name_H-M   'P 1'
#
loop_
_entity.id
_entity.type
_entity.pdbx_description
1 polymer ?
#
loop_
_entity_poly.entity_id
_entity_poly.type
_entity_poly.pdbx_seq_one_letter_code
_entity_poly.pdbx_strand_id
1 'polypeptide(L)'
;CKLVATNDKDHIATLKKELQDSKERYHRELAAKDEQIKEQLAVKDEQIKELIRVAKKPRTVTNNTTNRYVVEQHINVFGKESIDHISSKQIQALLADPANAVPQLIKLKHRRAPGGVNQNVRVPNQKRAIYQVVVSAADGEKEWENRAKGDALEQLYDENSVQLEAEADEETRVGATFLDHQDRVRASADASSDDGGRRYKEQLDKIHCVVTT
;
A
#
# COMPACT_ATOMS: atom_id res chain seq x y z
N CYS A 1 -6.53 -70.03 5.56
CA CYS A 1 -6.13 -69.02 4.48
C CYS A 1 -7.28 -68.48 3.61
N LYS A 2 -8.42 -69.18 3.43
CA LYS A 2 -9.53 -68.69 2.59
C LYS A 2 -10.38 -67.58 3.25
N LEU A 3 -10.53 -67.57 4.58
CA LEU A 3 -11.34 -66.56 5.32
C LEU A 3 -10.68 -65.18 5.39
N VAL A 4 -9.37 -65.10 5.43
CA VAL A 4 -8.64 -63.79 5.46
C VAL A 4 -8.72 -63.11 4.11
N ALA A 5 -8.62 -63.84 3.00
CA ALA A 5 -8.66 -63.28 1.63
C ALA A 5 -10.05 -62.76 1.22
N THR A 6 -11.13 -63.21 1.86
CA THR A 6 -12.48 -62.66 1.63
C THR A 6 -12.65 -61.31 2.34
N ASN A 7 -12.17 -61.21 3.57
CA ASN A 7 -12.27 -59.98 4.35
C ASN A 7 -11.50 -58.80 3.71
N ASP A 8 -10.34 -59.06 3.12
CA ASP A 8 -9.53 -58.05 2.42
C ASP A 8 -10.21 -57.58 1.11
N LYS A 9 -10.88 -58.45 0.40
CA LYS A 9 -11.64 -58.08 -0.82
C LYS A 9 -12.82 -57.19 -0.50
N ASP A 10 -13.58 -57.49 0.57
CA ASP A 10 -14.72 -56.69 1.00
C ASP A 10 -14.26 -55.32 1.51
N HIS A 11 -13.15 -55.26 2.22
CA HIS A 11 -12.55 -53.99 2.66
C HIS A 11 -12.08 -53.11 1.49
N ILE A 12 -11.41 -53.72 0.51
CA ILE A 12 -11.02 -52.99 -0.74
C ILE A 12 -12.25 -52.47 -1.51
N ALA A 13 -13.33 -53.22 -1.57
CA ALA A 13 -14.57 -52.81 -2.23
C ALA A 13 -15.19 -51.60 -1.50
N THR A 14 -15.19 -51.61 -0.16
CA THR A 14 -15.69 -50.50 0.66
C THR A 14 -14.85 -49.27 0.46
N LEU A 15 -13.52 -49.34 0.52
CA LEU A 15 -12.61 -48.20 0.29
C LEU A 15 -12.74 -47.61 -1.13
N LYS A 16 -12.94 -48.45 -2.16
CA LYS A 16 -13.20 -47.98 -3.53
C LYS A 16 -14.50 -47.21 -3.62
N LYS A 17 -15.55 -47.64 -2.94
CA LYS A 17 -16.82 -46.93 -2.90
C LYS A 17 -16.69 -45.61 -2.18
N GLU A 18 -16.05 -45.57 -1.02
CA GLU A 18 -15.81 -44.33 -0.26
C GLU A 18 -14.98 -43.30 -1.08
N LEU A 19 -13.97 -43.78 -1.80
CA LEU A 19 -13.16 -42.94 -2.70
C LEU A 19 -14.01 -42.36 -3.85
N GLN A 20 -14.88 -43.17 -4.42
CA GLN A 20 -15.79 -42.74 -5.49
C GLN A 20 -16.77 -41.69 -4.97
N ASP A 21 -17.42 -41.97 -3.83
CA ASP A 21 -18.36 -41.04 -3.18
C ASP A 21 -17.68 -39.73 -2.78
N SER A 22 -16.42 -39.77 -2.35
CA SER A 22 -15.61 -38.60 -2.05
C SER A 22 -15.31 -37.78 -3.31
N LYS A 23 -14.88 -38.42 -4.41
CA LYS A 23 -14.65 -37.75 -5.71
C LYS A 23 -15.91 -37.04 -6.21
N GLU A 24 -17.05 -37.71 -6.13
CA GLU A 24 -18.32 -37.08 -6.57
C GLU A 24 -18.73 -35.90 -5.71
N ARG A 25 -18.44 -35.92 -4.41
CA ARG A 25 -18.65 -34.76 -3.52
C ARG A 25 -17.74 -33.61 -3.91
N TYR A 26 -16.45 -33.86 -4.11
CA TYR A 26 -15.52 -32.81 -4.55
C TYR A 26 -15.90 -32.21 -5.91
N HIS A 27 -16.31 -33.01 -6.88
CA HIS A 27 -16.75 -32.51 -8.17
C HIS A 27 -17.99 -31.61 -8.07
N ARG A 28 -18.96 -31.98 -7.22
CA ARG A 28 -20.14 -31.13 -6.95
C ARG A 28 -19.79 -29.83 -6.27
N GLU A 29 -18.88 -29.90 -5.29
CA GLU A 29 -18.41 -28.70 -4.56
C GLU A 29 -17.61 -27.76 -5.48
N LEU A 30 -16.76 -28.32 -6.34
CA LEU A 30 -16.01 -27.55 -7.33
C LEU A 30 -16.94 -26.83 -8.31
N ALA A 31 -17.92 -27.55 -8.87
CA ALA A 31 -18.89 -26.97 -9.78
C ALA A 31 -19.71 -25.84 -9.12
N ALA A 32 -20.08 -26.00 -7.85
CA ALA A 32 -20.78 -24.96 -7.11
C ALA A 32 -19.92 -23.70 -6.89
N LYS A 33 -18.62 -23.89 -6.59
CA LYS A 33 -17.67 -22.76 -6.47
C LYS A 33 -17.43 -22.07 -7.80
N ASP A 34 -17.31 -22.79 -8.88
CA ASP A 34 -17.14 -22.23 -10.22
C ASP A 34 -18.34 -21.37 -10.62
N GLU A 35 -19.55 -21.80 -10.32
CA GLU A 35 -20.76 -21.00 -10.57
C GLU A 35 -20.81 -19.74 -9.72
N GLN A 36 -20.44 -19.84 -8.45
CA GLN A 36 -20.36 -18.68 -7.54
C GLN A 36 -19.31 -17.65 -8.02
N ILE A 37 -18.15 -18.12 -8.51
CA ILE A 37 -17.12 -17.24 -9.10
C ILE A 37 -17.63 -16.54 -10.34
N LYS A 38 -18.34 -17.24 -11.22
CA LYS A 38 -18.93 -16.63 -12.43
C LYS A 38 -19.95 -15.55 -12.07
N GLU A 39 -20.82 -15.78 -11.09
CA GLU A 39 -21.76 -14.77 -10.62
C GLU A 39 -21.04 -13.54 -10.08
N GLN A 40 -20.01 -13.74 -9.24
CA GLN A 40 -19.23 -12.62 -8.69
C GLN A 40 -18.50 -11.82 -9.78
N LEU A 41 -17.96 -12.49 -10.80
CA LEU A 41 -17.33 -11.84 -11.94
C LEU A 41 -18.33 -11.01 -12.75
N ALA A 42 -19.51 -11.55 -13.01
CA ALA A 42 -20.56 -10.82 -13.74
C ALA A 42 -20.99 -9.55 -13.00
N VAL A 43 -21.15 -9.60 -11.66
CA VAL A 43 -21.48 -8.43 -10.85
C VAL A 43 -20.36 -7.39 -10.91
N LYS A 44 -19.09 -7.81 -10.82
CA LYS A 44 -17.94 -6.90 -10.91
C LYS A 44 -17.82 -6.27 -12.29
N ASP A 45 -18.05 -7.01 -13.36
CA ASP A 45 -18.04 -6.48 -14.73
C ASP A 45 -19.10 -5.40 -14.92
N GLU A 46 -20.28 -5.57 -14.35
CA GLU A 46 -21.33 -4.55 -14.42
C GLU A 46 -20.96 -3.29 -13.60
N GLN A 47 -20.37 -3.48 -12.42
CA GLN A 47 -19.84 -2.35 -11.63
C GLN A 47 -18.75 -1.57 -12.38
N ILE A 48 -17.84 -2.26 -13.05
CA ILE A 48 -16.79 -1.64 -13.86
C ILE A 48 -17.40 -0.87 -15.03
N LYS A 49 -18.38 -1.44 -15.75
CA LYS A 49 -19.08 -0.73 -16.83
C LYS A 49 -19.76 0.55 -16.34
N GLU A 50 -20.44 0.50 -15.20
CA GLU A 50 -21.08 1.68 -14.62
C GLU A 50 -20.06 2.74 -14.20
N LEU A 51 -18.94 2.35 -13.57
CA LEU A 51 -17.86 3.27 -13.24
C LEU A 51 -17.27 3.95 -14.50
N ILE A 52 -17.06 3.19 -15.58
CA ILE A 52 -16.59 3.73 -16.86
C ILE A 52 -17.63 4.69 -17.43
N ARG A 53 -18.92 4.39 -17.33
CA ARG A 53 -20.01 5.26 -17.78
C ARG A 53 -20.04 6.59 -17.03
N VAL A 54 -19.85 6.54 -15.70
CA VAL A 54 -19.78 7.74 -14.86
C VAL A 54 -18.55 8.58 -15.18
N ALA A 55 -17.38 7.93 -15.36
CA ALA A 55 -16.12 8.59 -15.70
C ALA A 55 -16.15 9.27 -17.10
N LYS A 56 -16.93 8.74 -18.04
CA LYS A 56 -17.06 9.31 -19.40
C LYS A 56 -18.07 10.45 -19.53
N LYS A 57 -18.84 10.77 -18.46
CA LYS A 57 -19.72 11.96 -18.50
C LYS A 57 -18.88 13.22 -18.49
N PRO A 58 -19.00 14.12 -19.48
CA PRO A 58 -18.30 15.40 -19.47
C PRO A 58 -18.75 16.19 -18.23
N ARG A 59 -17.83 16.43 -17.31
CA ARG A 59 -18.07 17.32 -16.17
C ARG A 59 -18.13 18.73 -16.71
N THR A 60 -19.31 19.34 -16.73
CA THR A 60 -19.46 20.79 -16.92
C THR A 60 -18.79 21.49 -15.75
N VAL A 61 -17.62 22.07 -16.01
CA VAL A 61 -16.93 22.92 -15.04
C VAL A 61 -17.70 24.23 -14.95
N THR A 62 -18.61 24.36 -14.00
CA THR A 62 -19.16 25.65 -13.60
C THR A 62 -18.11 26.32 -12.72
N ASN A 63 -17.45 27.35 -13.29
CA ASN A 63 -16.57 28.25 -12.57
C ASN A 63 -17.39 29.06 -11.54
N ASN A 64 -17.57 28.51 -10.35
CA ASN A 64 -17.99 29.24 -9.18
C ASN A 64 -16.75 29.55 -8.34
N THR A 65 -16.34 30.82 -8.32
CA THR A 65 -15.26 31.40 -7.55
C THR A 65 -15.54 31.39 -6.05
N THR A 66 -15.50 30.23 -5.46
CA THR A 66 -15.12 30.02 -4.06
C THR A 66 -13.87 29.21 -4.09
N ASN A 67 -12.79 29.68 -3.48
CA ASN A 67 -11.44 29.13 -3.47
C ASN A 67 -11.37 27.79 -2.68
N ARG A 68 -12.28 26.84 -2.95
CA ARG A 68 -12.19 25.45 -2.58
C ARG A 68 -11.40 24.75 -3.69
N TYR A 69 -10.17 24.44 -3.44
CA TYR A 69 -9.40 23.57 -4.30
C TYR A 69 -10.05 22.19 -4.29
N VAL A 70 -10.89 21.90 -5.28
CA VAL A 70 -11.51 20.58 -5.45
C VAL A 70 -10.39 19.58 -5.66
N VAL A 71 -10.21 18.70 -4.70
CA VAL A 71 -9.29 17.56 -4.83
C VAL A 71 -9.97 16.55 -5.75
N GLU A 72 -9.25 16.10 -6.78
CA GLU A 72 -9.76 15.07 -7.65
C GLU A 72 -10.01 13.79 -6.81
N GLN A 73 -11.20 13.21 -6.93
CA GLN A 73 -11.66 12.09 -6.09
C GLN A 73 -10.75 10.85 -6.12
N HIS A 74 -9.94 10.71 -7.18
CA HIS A 74 -9.01 9.58 -7.30
C HIS A 74 -7.71 9.74 -6.49
N ILE A 75 -7.41 10.94 -5.98
CA ILE A 75 -6.20 11.16 -5.16
C ILE A 75 -6.39 10.52 -3.78
N ASN A 76 -5.43 9.74 -3.33
CA ASN A 76 -5.45 9.13 -2.01
C ASN A 76 -5.28 10.19 -0.90
N VAL A 77 -5.84 9.92 0.26
CA VAL A 77 -5.61 10.72 1.47
C VAL A 77 -4.14 10.58 1.90
N PHE A 78 -3.56 11.65 2.39
CA PHE A 78 -2.19 11.66 2.91
C PHE A 78 -2.07 10.67 4.07
N GLY A 79 -1.05 9.82 4.04
CA GLY A 79 -0.88 8.70 4.95
C GLY A 79 -1.64 7.41 4.55
N LYS A 80 -2.37 7.43 3.42
CA LYS A 80 -3.09 6.25 2.89
C LYS A 80 -2.73 5.97 1.42
N GLU A 81 -1.48 6.21 1.08
CA GLU A 81 -0.99 5.99 -0.28
C GLU A 81 -0.86 4.49 -0.58
N SER A 82 -1.31 4.08 -1.78
CA SER A 82 -1.05 2.73 -2.29
C SER A 82 0.39 2.59 -2.77
N ILE A 83 0.96 1.40 -2.57
CA ILE A 83 2.27 0.98 -3.07
C ILE A 83 2.17 -0.15 -4.10
N ASP A 84 0.98 -0.50 -4.57
CA ASP A 84 0.75 -1.64 -5.47
C ASP A 84 1.56 -1.56 -6.77
N HIS A 85 2.02 -0.37 -7.14
CA HIS A 85 2.88 -0.12 -8.30
C HIS A 85 4.38 -0.30 -8.01
N ILE A 86 4.76 -0.58 -6.76
CA ILE A 86 6.15 -0.77 -6.34
C ILE A 86 6.39 -2.28 -6.16
N SER A 87 7.26 -2.85 -6.98
CA SER A 87 7.56 -4.28 -6.90
C SER A 87 8.45 -4.63 -5.71
N SER A 88 8.36 -5.87 -5.21
CA SER A 88 9.24 -6.38 -4.14
C SER A 88 10.73 -6.24 -4.49
N LYS A 89 11.10 -6.38 -5.78
CA LYS A 89 12.47 -6.14 -6.22
C LYS A 89 12.92 -4.68 -6.00
N GLN A 90 12.03 -3.72 -6.20
CA GLN A 90 12.32 -2.31 -5.94
C GLN A 90 12.45 -2.05 -4.44
N ILE A 91 11.58 -2.65 -3.61
CA ILE A 91 11.70 -2.57 -2.15
C ILE A 91 13.05 -3.13 -1.68
N GLN A 92 13.44 -4.33 -2.14
CA GLN A 92 14.73 -4.92 -1.79
C GLN A 92 15.92 -4.05 -2.22
N ALA A 93 15.82 -3.39 -3.37
CA ALA A 93 16.84 -2.44 -3.81
C ALA A 93 16.93 -1.19 -2.91
N LEU A 94 15.81 -0.73 -2.35
CA LEU A 94 15.78 0.38 -1.39
C LEU A 94 16.47 -0.02 -0.07
N LEU A 95 16.16 -1.21 0.46
CA LEU A 95 16.77 -1.71 1.71
C LEU A 95 18.29 -1.82 1.62
N ALA A 96 18.84 -2.02 0.41
CA ALA A 96 20.27 -2.09 0.17
C ALA A 96 21.01 -0.72 0.32
N ASP A 97 20.28 0.40 0.31
CA ASP A 97 20.81 1.76 0.56
C ASP A 97 20.05 2.43 1.73
N PRO A 98 20.31 2.02 2.98
CA PRO A 98 19.57 2.47 4.15
C PRO A 98 19.46 3.98 4.30
N ALA A 99 20.53 4.70 3.95
CA ALA A 99 20.61 6.15 4.11
C ALA A 99 19.66 6.93 3.17
N ASN A 100 19.21 6.32 2.08
CA ASN A 100 18.33 6.93 1.10
C ASN A 100 17.03 6.13 0.90
N ALA A 101 16.84 5.01 1.59
CA ALA A 101 15.69 4.13 1.41
C ALA A 101 14.35 4.85 1.58
N VAL A 102 14.15 5.55 2.70
CA VAL A 102 12.90 6.26 2.99
C VAL A 102 12.63 7.39 1.99
N PRO A 103 13.56 8.32 1.70
CA PRO A 103 13.35 9.33 0.66
C PRO A 103 13.06 8.75 -0.73
N GLN A 104 13.72 7.67 -1.12
CA GLN A 104 13.48 7.02 -2.41
C GLN A 104 12.14 6.29 -2.46
N LEU A 105 11.69 5.66 -1.36
CA LEU A 105 10.34 5.11 -1.28
C LEU A 105 9.29 6.20 -1.48
N ILE A 106 9.41 7.33 -0.78
CA ILE A 106 8.52 8.49 -0.92
C ILE A 106 8.49 8.97 -2.37
N LYS A 107 9.65 9.05 -3.03
CA LYS A 107 9.73 9.42 -4.45
C LYS A 107 8.99 8.44 -5.36
N LEU A 108 9.16 7.13 -5.15
CA LEU A 108 8.45 6.11 -5.93
C LEU A 108 6.94 6.17 -5.67
N LYS A 109 6.56 6.30 -4.42
CA LYS A 109 5.18 6.30 -3.94
C LYS A 109 4.38 7.48 -4.46
N HIS A 110 4.91 8.70 -4.36
CA HIS A 110 4.18 9.92 -4.72
C HIS A 110 4.32 10.33 -6.18
N ARG A 111 5.49 10.11 -6.81
CA ARG A 111 5.74 10.60 -8.16
C ARG A 111 5.55 9.58 -9.27
N ARG A 112 5.61 8.28 -8.95
CA ARG A 112 5.51 7.21 -9.94
C ARG A 112 4.21 6.41 -9.85
N ALA A 113 3.31 6.80 -8.96
CA ALA A 113 2.00 6.18 -8.89
C ALA A 113 1.22 6.42 -10.19
N PRO A 114 0.68 5.37 -10.81
CA PRO A 114 -0.16 5.50 -12.02
C PRO A 114 -1.32 6.45 -11.79
N GLY A 115 -1.59 7.33 -12.77
CA GLY A 115 -2.69 8.29 -12.68
C GLY A 115 -2.54 9.36 -11.60
N GLY A 116 -1.38 9.48 -10.95
CA GLY A 116 -1.14 10.49 -9.93
C GLY A 116 -1.91 10.30 -8.63
N VAL A 117 -2.39 9.07 -8.36
CA VAL A 117 -3.26 8.75 -7.20
C VAL A 117 -2.65 9.11 -5.84
N ASN A 118 -1.33 9.20 -5.74
CA ASN A 118 -0.60 9.57 -4.53
C ASN A 118 -0.02 10.99 -4.57
N GLN A 119 -0.48 11.86 -5.48
CA GLN A 119 -0.08 13.28 -5.51
C GLN A 119 -0.85 14.09 -4.47
N ASN A 120 -0.77 13.68 -3.23
CA ASN A 120 -1.56 14.14 -2.10
C ASN A 120 -0.77 15.05 -1.14
N VAL A 121 0.45 15.41 -1.49
CA VAL A 121 1.31 16.35 -0.77
C VAL A 121 1.93 17.33 -1.75
N ARG A 122 1.94 18.62 -1.41
CA ARG A 122 2.56 19.68 -2.21
C ARG A 122 3.07 20.84 -1.35
N VAL A 123 4.02 21.59 -1.89
CA VAL A 123 4.57 22.79 -1.27
C VAL A 123 4.15 24.00 -2.10
N PRO A 124 3.07 24.70 -1.74
CA PRO A 124 2.53 25.82 -2.54
C PRO A 124 3.48 27.02 -2.59
N ASN A 125 4.30 27.19 -1.55
CA ASN A 125 5.29 28.27 -1.48
C ASN A 125 6.51 27.80 -0.66
N GLN A 126 7.63 27.63 -1.34
CA GLN A 126 8.89 27.18 -0.70
C GLN A 126 9.43 28.13 0.37
N LYS A 127 9.04 29.42 0.35
CA LYS A 127 9.45 30.40 1.36
C LYS A 127 8.66 30.30 2.67
N ARG A 128 7.54 29.57 2.66
CA ARG A 128 6.72 29.32 3.85
C ARG A 128 6.97 27.91 4.36
N ALA A 129 7.05 27.77 5.67
CA ALA A 129 7.17 26.46 6.33
C ALA A 129 5.81 25.75 6.41
N ILE A 130 5.09 25.68 5.28
CA ILE A 130 3.74 25.12 5.17
C ILE A 130 3.71 24.17 3.97
N TYR A 131 3.19 23.00 4.23
CA TYR A 131 2.80 21.98 3.25
C TYR A 131 1.28 21.99 3.09
N GLN A 132 0.80 21.53 1.96
CA GLN A 132 -0.61 21.18 1.78
C GLN A 132 -0.70 19.68 1.57
N VAL A 133 -1.58 19.04 2.33
CA VAL A 133 -1.83 17.60 2.27
C VAL A 133 -3.30 17.34 2.04
N VAL A 134 -3.63 16.23 1.37
CA VAL A 134 -5.01 15.84 1.14
C VAL A 134 -5.53 15.09 2.36
N VAL A 135 -6.61 15.59 2.95
CA VAL A 135 -7.29 14.94 4.07
C VAL A 135 -8.71 14.55 3.69
N SER A 136 -9.33 13.68 4.47
CA SER A 136 -10.76 13.37 4.37
C SER A 136 -11.53 14.30 5.28
N ALA A 137 -12.43 15.11 4.73
CA ALA A 137 -13.35 15.95 5.50
C ALA A 137 -14.45 15.11 6.17
N ALA A 138 -15.21 15.71 7.11
CA ALA A 138 -16.25 15.03 7.87
C ALA A 138 -17.43 14.51 7.02
N ASP A 139 -17.64 15.10 5.85
CA ASP A 139 -18.64 14.71 4.85
C ASP A 139 -18.14 13.60 3.90
N GLY A 140 -16.89 13.13 4.10
CA GLY A 140 -16.24 12.12 3.26
C GLY A 140 -15.63 12.68 1.97
N GLU A 141 -15.73 13.97 1.72
CA GLU A 141 -15.02 14.63 0.63
C GLU A 141 -13.55 14.81 0.96
N LYS A 142 -12.72 15.02 -0.07
CA LYS A 142 -11.27 15.23 0.10
C LYS A 142 -10.96 16.71 -0.09
N GLU A 143 -10.16 17.25 0.81
CA GLU A 143 -9.73 18.63 0.75
C GLU A 143 -8.24 18.81 1.03
N TRP A 144 -7.67 19.93 0.59
CA TRP A 144 -6.31 20.31 0.91
C TRP A 144 -6.24 21.05 2.24
N GLU A 145 -5.53 20.47 3.19
CA GLU A 145 -5.25 21.07 4.50
C GLU A 145 -3.83 21.64 4.56
N ASN A 146 -3.69 22.81 5.18
CA ASN A 146 -2.38 23.37 5.48
C ASN A 146 -1.79 22.72 6.74
N ARG A 147 -0.57 22.22 6.63
CA ARG A 147 0.15 21.58 7.74
C ARG A 147 1.53 22.20 7.90
N ALA A 148 2.03 22.28 9.14
CA ALA A 148 3.40 22.74 9.39
C ALA A 148 4.40 21.82 8.67
N LYS A 149 5.48 22.39 8.14
CA LYS A 149 6.53 21.64 7.40
C LYS A 149 7.08 20.49 8.23
N GLY A 150 7.39 20.73 9.53
CA GLY A 150 7.93 19.72 10.45
C GLY A 150 6.99 18.52 10.54
N ASP A 151 5.74 18.75 10.92
CA ASP A 151 4.73 17.71 11.14
C ASP A 151 4.50 16.85 9.86
N ALA A 152 4.46 17.50 8.69
CA ALA A 152 4.27 16.79 7.44
C ALA A 152 5.49 15.91 7.07
N LEU A 153 6.72 16.40 7.32
CA LEU A 153 7.94 15.65 7.05
C LEU A 153 8.13 14.51 8.05
N GLU A 154 7.83 14.71 9.32
CA GLU A 154 7.87 13.68 10.35
C GLU A 154 6.88 12.56 10.03
N GLN A 155 5.64 12.89 9.70
CA GLN A 155 4.67 11.88 9.30
C GLN A 155 5.12 11.11 8.05
N LEU A 156 5.65 11.79 7.02
CA LEU A 156 6.22 11.12 5.84
C LEU A 156 7.36 10.18 6.19
N TYR A 157 8.24 10.58 7.11
CA TYR A 157 9.33 9.72 7.56
C TYR A 157 8.79 8.50 8.31
N ASP A 158 7.97 8.71 9.33
CA ASP A 158 7.48 7.65 10.22
C ASP A 158 6.68 6.58 9.46
N GLU A 159 5.71 6.98 8.64
CA GLU A 159 4.88 6.03 7.89
C GLU A 159 5.68 5.22 6.86
N ASN A 160 6.64 5.84 6.19
CA ASN A 160 7.42 5.16 5.17
C ASN A 160 8.60 4.36 5.74
N SER A 161 9.15 4.73 6.91
CA SER A 161 10.13 3.93 7.61
C SER A 161 9.51 2.63 8.14
N VAL A 162 8.35 2.71 8.80
CA VAL A 162 7.59 1.54 9.28
C VAL A 162 7.24 0.60 8.13
N GLN A 163 6.87 1.15 6.97
CA GLN A 163 6.55 0.34 5.79
C GLN A 163 7.77 -0.44 5.28
N LEU A 164 8.95 0.18 5.23
CA LEU A 164 10.20 -0.51 4.84
C LEU A 164 10.66 -1.52 5.89
N GLU A 165 10.45 -1.23 7.17
CA GLU A 165 10.78 -2.14 8.27
C GLU A 165 9.96 -3.43 8.21
N ALA A 166 8.67 -3.33 7.84
CA ALA A 166 7.81 -4.50 7.65
C ALA A 166 8.27 -5.42 6.50
N GLU A 167 9.04 -4.87 5.54
CA GLU A 167 9.60 -5.61 4.40
C GLU A 167 11.07 -6.05 4.62
N ALA A 168 11.69 -5.61 5.71
CA ALA A 168 13.07 -5.92 6.04
C ALA A 168 13.14 -7.23 6.84
N ASP A 169 13.85 -8.21 6.27
CA ASP A 169 14.11 -9.49 6.94
C ASP A 169 15.38 -9.38 7.77
N GLU A 170 15.24 -9.43 9.10
CA GLU A 170 16.37 -9.33 10.05
C GLU A 170 17.37 -10.49 9.92
N GLU A 171 16.99 -11.62 9.36
CA GLU A 171 17.92 -12.74 9.13
C GLU A 171 18.84 -12.46 7.94
N THR A 172 18.50 -11.51 7.08
CA THR A 172 19.36 -11.10 5.98
C THR A 172 20.30 -9.98 6.36
N ARG A 173 21.52 -9.99 5.81
CA ARG A 173 22.48 -8.90 6.02
C ARG A 173 21.92 -7.54 5.60
N VAL A 174 21.14 -7.49 4.53
CA VAL A 174 20.56 -6.26 4.00
C VAL A 174 19.49 -5.73 4.96
N GLY A 175 18.56 -6.59 5.38
CA GLY A 175 17.51 -6.22 6.33
C GLY A 175 18.07 -5.79 7.68
N ALA A 176 18.98 -6.57 8.28
CA ALA A 176 19.63 -6.21 9.54
C ALA A 176 20.37 -4.87 9.47
N THR A 177 21.08 -4.60 8.36
CA THR A 177 21.78 -3.32 8.17
C THR A 177 20.81 -2.15 8.04
N PHE A 178 19.67 -2.34 7.38
CA PHE A 178 18.62 -1.34 7.25
C PHE A 178 17.99 -1.04 8.62
N LEU A 179 17.60 -2.06 9.37
CA LEU A 179 16.98 -1.91 10.70
C LEU A 179 17.92 -1.19 11.69
N ASP A 180 19.19 -1.59 11.76
CA ASP A 180 20.20 -0.91 12.59
C ASP A 180 20.38 0.57 12.17
N HIS A 181 20.29 0.88 10.88
CA HIS A 181 20.30 2.28 10.42
C HIS A 181 19.08 3.04 10.90
N GLN A 182 17.86 2.47 10.81
CA GLN A 182 16.63 3.12 11.27
C GLN A 182 16.68 3.38 12.79
N ASP A 183 17.15 2.43 13.58
CA ASP A 183 17.31 2.60 15.02
C ASP A 183 18.24 3.77 15.37
N ARG A 184 19.34 3.91 14.64
CA ARG A 184 20.25 5.06 14.83
C ARG A 184 19.62 6.39 14.42
N VAL A 185 18.80 6.41 13.38
CA VAL A 185 18.09 7.62 12.96
C VAL A 185 17.06 8.01 14.00
N ARG A 186 16.27 7.05 14.53
CA ARG A 186 15.29 7.31 15.62
C ARG A 186 15.97 7.76 16.90
N ALA A 187 17.03 7.10 17.30
CA ALA A 187 17.82 7.52 18.47
C ALA A 187 18.36 8.95 18.31
N SER A 188 18.62 9.38 17.07
CA SER A 188 19.04 10.75 16.75
C SER A 188 17.88 11.76 16.78
N ALA A 189 16.61 11.33 16.78
CA ALA A 189 15.47 12.26 16.82
C ALA A 189 15.35 13.00 18.18
N ASP A 190 15.89 12.43 19.26
CA ASP A 190 15.94 13.07 20.56
C ASP A 190 16.98 14.21 20.54
N ALA A 191 16.56 15.41 20.97
CA ALA A 191 17.44 16.58 21.09
C ALA A 191 18.63 16.38 22.07
N SER A 192 18.51 15.40 22.96
CA SER A 192 19.58 15.00 23.91
C SER A 192 20.56 13.96 23.32
N SER A 193 20.35 13.52 22.05
CA SER A 193 21.20 12.54 21.39
C SER A 193 22.63 13.04 21.19
N ASP A 194 23.60 12.11 21.14
CA ASP A 194 25.02 12.40 20.95
C ASP A 194 25.34 13.25 19.70
N ASP A 195 24.49 13.17 18.66
CA ASP A 195 24.64 13.91 17.41
C ASP A 195 23.71 15.14 17.29
N GLY A 196 22.98 15.49 18.36
CA GLY A 196 22.12 16.68 18.41
C GLY A 196 21.00 16.68 17.36
N GLY A 197 20.47 15.52 17.02
CA GLY A 197 19.37 15.40 16.04
C GLY A 197 19.81 15.40 14.58
N ARG A 198 21.11 15.38 14.31
CA ARG A 198 21.65 15.59 12.95
C ARG A 198 21.16 14.56 11.95
N ARG A 199 21.21 13.25 12.28
CA ARG A 199 20.83 12.18 11.33
C ARG A 199 19.35 12.22 11.00
N TYR A 200 18.51 12.44 12.01
CA TYR A 200 17.07 12.58 11.78
C TYR A 200 16.75 13.77 10.90
N LYS A 201 17.36 14.93 11.20
CA LYS A 201 17.21 16.14 10.39
C LYS A 201 17.67 15.95 8.95
N GLU A 202 18.79 15.26 8.71
CA GLU A 202 19.27 14.92 7.36
C GLU A 202 18.25 14.10 6.58
N GLN A 203 17.54 13.16 7.24
CA GLN A 203 16.46 12.41 6.60
C GLN A 203 15.29 13.32 6.21
N LEU A 204 14.84 14.18 7.12
CA LEU A 204 13.77 15.14 6.84
C LEU A 204 14.14 16.12 5.71
N ASP A 205 15.38 16.58 5.64
CA ASP A 205 15.87 17.46 4.56
C ASP A 205 15.89 16.73 3.22
N LYS A 206 16.31 15.46 3.17
CA LYS A 206 16.24 14.63 1.96
C LYS A 206 14.80 14.43 1.49
N ILE A 207 13.87 14.17 2.41
CA ILE A 207 12.44 14.05 2.09
C ILE A 207 11.91 15.38 1.54
N HIS A 208 12.27 16.50 2.16
CA HIS A 208 11.91 17.83 1.67
C HIS A 208 12.37 18.03 0.23
N CYS A 209 13.61 17.71 -0.10
CA CYS A 209 14.12 17.77 -1.47
C CYS A 209 13.28 16.92 -2.44
N VAL A 210 12.92 15.70 -2.04
CA VAL A 210 12.11 14.80 -2.88
C VAL A 210 10.72 15.37 -3.15
N VAL A 211 10.07 15.95 -2.16
CA VAL A 211 8.70 16.48 -2.29
C VAL A 211 8.66 17.79 -3.09
N THR A 212 9.74 18.58 -3.06
CA THR A 212 9.79 19.91 -3.70
C THR A 212 10.36 19.92 -5.12
N THR A 213 11.03 18.85 -5.56
CA THR A 213 11.63 18.72 -6.91
C THR A 213 10.65 18.16 -7.90
#